data_ac824167dec27331ba0d39604ea4edd1
#
_entry.id   ac824167dec27331ba0d39604ea4edd1
#
_cell.length_a   1.000
_cell.length_b   1.000
_cell.length_c   1.000
_cell.angle_alpha   90.00
_cell.angle_beta   90.00
_cell.angle_gamma   90.00
#
_symmetry.space_group_name_H-M   'P 1'
#
loop_
_entity.id
_entity.type
_entity.pdbx_description
1 polymer ?
#
loop_
_entity_poly.entity_id
_entity_poly.type
_entity_poly.pdbx_seq_one_letter_code
_entity_poly.pdbx_strand_id
1 'polypeptide(L)'
;MALPWLNDQLAALKPKALDDFSRTTITGAQHALGDFDNPLRRNFFSTAMRILFEHMMGTLAPVEEVIQSQWFVPEREGSVPTRGQRIVFAIQGGLTDAFVKDTLQVDIAPIRKKLIKAVDNLSKHVHGREDTIIEGRDEQDAAASGAIEALGNFLDTYHECRKTILDAIQDELDDTTVDALMTDTILEVDELATHHSVEEVYVDTTSVRSIGAHFITYRATGTIAVGLQWGSNSDMRRGDGAEADLSFPFHCDIRSRWTIRSTCLSAKPNTRSI
;
A
#
# COMPACT_ATOMS: atom_id res chain seq x y z
N MET A 1 2.29 17.65 31.12
CA MET A 1 1.18 17.14 30.28
C MET A 1 1.62 17.25 28.83
N ALA A 2 1.55 16.15 28.04
CA ALA A 2 1.78 16.22 26.60
C ALA A 2 0.92 17.34 26.03
N LEU A 3 1.45 18.12 25.08
CA LEU A 3 0.60 19.02 24.34
C LEU A 3 -0.44 18.15 23.66
N PRO A 4 -1.75 18.28 23.96
CA PRO A 4 -2.78 17.38 23.45
C PRO A 4 -2.70 17.24 21.93
N TRP A 5 -2.36 18.33 21.25
CA TRP A 5 -2.30 18.40 19.80
C TRP A 5 -1.19 17.53 19.14
N LEU A 6 -0.03 17.30 19.79
CA LEU A 6 1.01 16.39 19.26
C LEU A 6 0.57 14.92 19.34
N ASN A 7 -0.09 14.56 20.42
CA ASN A 7 -0.68 13.24 20.56
C ASN A 7 -1.79 13.02 19.56
N ASP A 8 -2.61 14.04 19.29
CA ASP A 8 -3.68 14.00 18.29
C ASP A 8 -3.10 13.86 16.89
N GLN A 9 -2.02 14.59 16.56
CA GLN A 9 -1.32 14.44 15.28
C GLN A 9 -0.76 13.01 15.08
N LEU A 10 -0.11 12.43 16.11
CA LEU A 10 0.38 11.05 16.04
C LEU A 10 -0.76 10.04 15.98
N ALA A 11 -1.84 10.28 16.72
CA ALA A 11 -3.03 9.42 16.67
C ALA A 11 -3.65 9.42 15.26
N ALA A 12 -3.66 10.57 14.57
CA ALA A 12 -4.15 10.71 13.21
C ALA A 12 -3.30 9.96 12.15
N LEU A 13 -2.05 9.58 12.48
CA LEU A 13 -1.24 8.73 11.60
C LEU A 13 -1.63 7.25 11.70
N LYS A 14 -2.17 6.78 12.82
CA LYS A 14 -2.45 5.34 13.05
C LYS A 14 -3.40 4.72 12.02
N PRO A 15 -4.52 5.36 11.64
CA PRO A 15 -5.40 4.83 10.60
C PRO A 15 -4.74 4.74 9.22
N LYS A 16 -3.71 5.58 8.97
CA LYS A 16 -2.96 5.64 7.72
C LYS A 16 -1.75 4.68 7.70
N ALA A 17 -1.45 4.03 8.82
CA ALA A 17 -0.31 3.13 8.97
C ALA A 17 -0.46 1.90 8.06
N LEU A 18 0.64 1.46 7.47
CA LEU A 18 0.67 0.35 6.51
C LEU A 18 0.31 -1.00 7.15
N ASP A 19 0.74 -1.20 8.40
CA ASP A 19 0.67 -2.48 9.11
C ASP A 19 0.74 -2.30 10.63
N ASP A 20 0.69 -3.42 11.36
CA ASP A 20 0.75 -3.43 12.82
C ASP A 20 2.10 -2.97 13.38
N PHE A 21 3.19 -3.23 12.66
CA PHE A 21 4.51 -2.73 13.06
C PHE A 21 4.55 -1.20 13.00
N SER A 22 4.02 -0.61 11.95
CA SER A 22 3.88 0.85 11.81
C SER A 22 3.04 1.44 12.93
N ARG A 23 1.89 0.82 13.27
CA ARG A 23 1.02 1.25 14.39
C ARG A 23 1.72 1.17 15.74
N THR A 24 2.47 0.09 15.97
CA THR A 24 3.26 -0.11 17.20
C THR A 24 4.35 0.96 17.32
N THR A 25 5.04 1.24 16.22
CA THR A 25 6.12 2.24 16.20
C THR A 25 5.59 3.66 16.44
N ILE A 26 4.42 4.02 15.87
CA ILE A 26 3.74 5.29 16.17
C ILE A 26 3.38 5.38 17.64
N THR A 27 2.90 4.28 18.24
CA THR A 27 2.60 4.24 19.68
C THR A 27 3.86 4.45 20.52
N GLY A 28 4.99 3.83 20.14
CA GLY A 28 6.28 4.07 20.79
C GLY A 28 6.73 5.53 20.70
N ALA A 29 6.53 6.17 19.55
CA ALA A 29 6.79 7.60 19.37
C ALA A 29 5.91 8.49 20.27
N GLN A 30 4.63 8.12 20.45
CA GLN A 30 3.74 8.81 21.38
C GLN A 30 4.23 8.72 22.84
N HIS A 31 4.64 7.52 23.28
CA HIS A 31 5.18 7.31 24.62
C HIS A 31 6.47 8.12 24.83
N ALA A 32 7.37 8.11 23.84
CA ALA A 32 8.61 8.88 23.93
C ALA A 32 8.35 10.39 24.08
N LEU A 33 7.41 10.96 23.31
CA LEU A 33 7.05 12.38 23.45
C LEU A 33 6.32 12.69 24.75
N GLY A 34 5.59 11.73 25.31
CA GLY A 34 4.86 11.86 26.56
C GLY A 34 5.72 11.80 27.82
N ASP A 35 6.96 11.33 27.71
CA ASP A 35 7.91 11.21 28.83
C ASP A 35 8.63 12.54 29.07
N PHE A 36 7.92 13.49 29.71
CA PHE A 36 8.38 14.88 29.90
C PHE A 36 9.58 15.03 30.81
N ASP A 37 9.77 14.09 31.71
CA ASP A 37 10.87 14.11 32.69
C ASP A 37 12.16 13.54 32.07
N ASN A 38 12.07 12.95 30.87
CA ASN A 38 13.18 12.39 30.16
C ASN A 38 13.86 13.42 29.24
N PRO A 39 15.09 13.85 29.52
CA PRO A 39 15.79 14.81 28.67
C PRO A 39 16.07 14.29 27.26
N LEU A 40 16.05 12.97 27.05
CA LEU A 40 16.28 12.31 25.76
C LEU A 40 14.98 11.98 25.00
N ARG A 41 13.81 12.46 25.47
CA ARG A 41 12.52 12.14 24.85
C ARG A 41 12.48 12.42 23.36
N ARG A 42 13.14 13.50 22.91
CA ARG A 42 13.25 13.88 21.49
C ARG A 42 14.09 12.87 20.69
N ASN A 43 15.17 12.38 21.27
CA ASN A 43 16.04 11.39 20.67
C ASN A 43 15.28 10.05 20.47
N PHE A 44 14.52 9.61 21.48
CA PHE A 44 13.70 8.40 21.39
C PHE A 44 12.57 8.55 20.37
N PHE A 45 11.87 9.69 20.35
CA PHE A 45 10.91 10.01 19.32
C PHE A 45 11.54 9.97 17.92
N SER A 46 12.69 10.63 17.73
CA SER A 46 13.40 10.67 16.45
C SER A 46 13.83 9.28 15.99
N THR A 47 14.24 8.44 16.92
CA THR A 47 14.58 7.04 16.64
C THR A 47 13.34 6.25 16.18
N ALA A 48 12.23 6.36 16.90
CA ALA A 48 10.98 5.68 16.52
C ALA A 48 10.49 6.13 15.14
N MET A 49 10.48 7.44 14.87
CA MET A 49 10.05 7.97 13.56
C MET A 49 11.00 7.56 12.42
N ARG A 50 12.28 7.41 12.69
CA ARG A 50 13.24 6.89 11.70
C ARG A 50 13.02 5.40 11.43
N ILE A 51 12.78 4.61 12.46
CA ILE A 51 12.44 3.19 12.30
C ILE A 51 11.18 3.05 11.45
N LEU A 52 10.16 3.86 11.72
CA LEU A 52 8.93 3.89 10.93
C LEU A 52 9.21 4.23 9.46
N PHE A 53 9.98 5.29 9.20
CA PHE A 53 10.32 5.70 7.85
C PHE A 53 11.11 4.61 7.08
N GLU A 54 12.12 4.02 7.70
CA GLU A 54 12.93 2.96 7.06
C GLU A 54 12.09 1.70 6.78
N HIS A 55 11.19 1.33 7.70
CA HIS A 55 10.24 0.24 7.48
C HIS A 55 9.31 0.53 6.30
N MET A 56 8.71 1.73 6.26
CA MET A 56 7.86 2.14 5.15
C MET A 56 8.60 2.12 3.82
N MET A 57 9.82 2.63 3.76
CA MET A 57 10.63 2.59 2.55
C MET A 57 11.03 1.16 2.16
N GLY A 58 11.29 0.28 3.13
CA GLY A 58 11.53 -1.14 2.88
C GLY A 58 10.33 -1.83 2.22
N THR A 59 9.15 -1.54 2.72
CA THR A 59 7.89 -2.15 2.25
C THR A 59 7.40 -1.55 0.93
N LEU A 60 7.39 -0.20 0.80
CA LEU A 60 6.78 0.49 -0.32
C LEU A 60 7.72 0.70 -1.52
N ALA A 61 9.03 0.73 -1.28
CA ALA A 61 10.05 1.02 -2.29
C ALA A 61 11.27 0.10 -2.13
N PRO A 62 11.12 -1.23 -2.33
CA PRO A 62 12.26 -2.14 -2.40
C PRO A 62 13.26 -1.68 -3.47
N VAL A 63 14.54 -1.77 -3.16
CA VAL A 63 15.62 -1.26 -4.03
C VAL A 63 15.54 -1.86 -5.43
N GLU A 64 15.29 -3.15 -5.50
CA GLU A 64 15.19 -3.92 -6.75
C GLU A 64 14.06 -3.43 -7.65
N GLU A 65 12.90 -3.12 -7.07
CA GLU A 65 11.74 -2.60 -7.79
C GLU A 65 12.01 -1.17 -8.30
N VAL A 66 12.64 -0.33 -7.48
CA VAL A 66 13.00 1.05 -7.91
C VAL A 66 13.92 1.03 -9.11
N ILE A 67 14.95 0.17 -9.10
CA ILE A 67 15.92 0.02 -10.19
C ILE A 67 15.25 -0.43 -11.49
N GLN A 68 14.19 -1.24 -11.42
CA GLN A 68 13.46 -1.74 -12.57
C GLN A 68 12.46 -0.73 -13.16
N SER A 69 12.17 0.37 -12.46
CA SER A 69 11.21 1.35 -12.95
C SER A 69 11.75 2.13 -14.17
N GLN A 70 10.87 2.43 -15.14
CA GLN A 70 11.25 3.08 -16.39
C GLN A 70 11.84 4.49 -16.22
N TRP A 71 11.47 5.19 -15.16
CA TRP A 71 11.93 6.54 -14.85
C TRP A 71 13.21 6.57 -13.99
N PHE A 72 13.68 5.41 -13.49
CA PHE A 72 14.87 5.38 -12.64
C PHE A 72 16.13 5.71 -13.45
N VAL A 73 16.86 6.71 -12.97
CA VAL A 73 18.19 7.06 -13.46
C VAL A 73 19.15 7.07 -12.27
N PRO A 74 20.17 6.20 -12.24
CA PRO A 74 21.14 6.21 -11.15
C PRO A 74 21.96 7.50 -11.15
N GLU A 75 22.24 8.07 -9.98
CA GLU A 75 23.09 9.28 -9.87
C GLU A 75 24.53 9.03 -10.34
N ARG A 76 25.01 7.80 -10.18
CA ARG A 76 26.28 7.30 -10.68
C ARG A 76 26.07 5.86 -11.12
N GLU A 77 26.88 5.40 -12.07
CA GLU A 77 26.84 4.00 -12.53
C GLU A 77 26.96 3.04 -11.35
N GLY A 78 26.01 2.10 -11.24
CA GLY A 78 25.96 1.10 -10.16
C GLY A 78 25.51 1.64 -8.80
N SER A 79 25.13 2.92 -8.66
CA SER A 79 24.61 3.44 -7.39
C SER A 79 23.20 2.93 -7.08
N VAL A 80 22.98 2.64 -5.81
CA VAL A 80 21.62 2.33 -5.31
C VAL A 80 20.71 3.55 -5.36
N PRO A 81 19.37 3.34 -5.45
CA PRO A 81 18.42 4.42 -5.43
C PRO A 81 18.57 5.32 -4.21
N THR A 82 18.57 6.61 -4.44
CA THR A 82 18.59 7.59 -3.36
C THR A 82 17.30 7.57 -2.55
N ARG A 83 17.34 8.10 -1.34
CA ARG A 83 16.15 8.27 -0.50
C ARG A 83 15.03 9.01 -1.25
N GLY A 84 15.39 10.05 -2.00
CA GLY A 84 14.43 10.82 -2.80
C GLY A 84 13.75 9.99 -3.90
N GLN A 85 14.50 9.14 -4.59
CA GLN A 85 13.95 8.24 -5.61
C GLN A 85 13.06 7.15 -4.99
N ARG A 86 13.43 6.63 -3.81
CA ARG A 86 12.58 5.67 -3.08
C ARG A 86 11.26 6.30 -2.62
N ILE A 87 11.27 7.56 -2.16
CA ILE A 87 10.03 8.28 -1.80
C ILE A 87 9.12 8.45 -3.04
N VAL A 88 9.69 8.81 -4.20
CA VAL A 88 8.94 8.91 -5.45
C VAL A 88 8.32 7.57 -5.81
N PHE A 89 9.11 6.49 -5.80
CA PHE A 89 8.61 5.15 -6.09
C PHE A 89 7.52 4.69 -5.12
N ALA A 90 7.65 4.98 -3.84
CA ALA A 90 6.64 4.62 -2.84
C ALA A 90 5.26 5.20 -3.18
N ILE A 91 5.20 6.39 -3.79
CA ILE A 91 3.95 7.05 -4.20
C ILE A 91 3.49 6.54 -5.57
N GLN A 92 4.35 6.58 -6.60
CA GLN A 92 3.95 6.37 -7.99
C GLN A 92 4.32 4.99 -8.56
N GLY A 93 5.15 4.21 -7.85
CA GLY A 93 5.67 2.95 -8.40
C GLY A 93 6.46 3.19 -9.68
N GLY A 94 6.25 2.34 -10.68
CA GLY A 94 6.85 2.49 -12.00
C GLY A 94 6.12 3.45 -12.95
N LEU A 95 5.03 4.11 -12.51
CA LEU A 95 4.30 5.09 -13.33
C LEU A 95 5.21 6.26 -13.70
N THR A 96 5.05 6.81 -14.91
CA THR A 96 5.85 7.95 -15.37
C THR A 96 5.45 9.24 -14.68
N ASP A 97 6.40 10.15 -14.49
CA ASP A 97 6.15 11.48 -13.89
C ASP A 97 5.07 12.25 -14.66
N ALA A 98 5.06 12.15 -15.99
CA ALA A 98 4.05 12.78 -16.84
C ALA A 98 2.64 12.23 -16.53
N PHE A 99 2.48 10.92 -16.42
CA PHE A 99 1.19 10.33 -16.08
C PHE A 99 0.71 10.76 -14.69
N VAL A 100 1.58 10.72 -13.69
CA VAL A 100 1.23 11.10 -12.32
C VAL A 100 0.84 12.58 -12.22
N LYS A 101 1.60 13.46 -12.89
CA LYS A 101 1.34 14.90 -12.85
C LYS A 101 0.15 15.31 -13.71
N ASP A 102 0.06 14.82 -14.93
CA ASP A 102 -0.89 15.31 -15.93
C ASP A 102 -2.24 14.59 -15.85
N THR A 103 -2.23 13.28 -15.53
CA THR A 103 -3.44 12.47 -15.45
C THR A 103 -3.96 12.36 -14.02
N LEU A 104 -3.08 12.02 -13.05
CA LEU A 104 -3.49 11.87 -11.66
C LEU A 104 -3.54 13.21 -10.91
N GLN A 105 -3.01 14.30 -11.49
CA GLN A 105 -2.94 15.63 -10.89
C GLN A 105 -2.18 15.67 -9.55
N VAL A 106 -1.19 14.78 -9.37
CA VAL A 106 -0.39 14.66 -8.14
C VAL A 106 0.99 15.29 -8.33
N ASP A 107 1.33 16.29 -7.52
CA ASP A 107 2.68 16.87 -7.46
C ASP A 107 3.47 16.29 -6.29
N ILE A 108 4.38 15.35 -6.59
CA ILE A 108 5.20 14.65 -5.60
C ILE A 108 6.39 15.50 -5.12
N ALA A 109 6.87 16.46 -5.91
CA ALA A 109 8.11 17.18 -5.63
C ALA A 109 8.12 17.93 -4.28
N PRO A 110 7.06 18.69 -3.89
CA PRO A 110 7.01 19.37 -2.60
C PRO A 110 7.02 18.38 -1.43
N ILE A 111 6.28 17.26 -1.57
CA ILE A 111 6.15 16.24 -0.53
C ILE A 111 7.48 15.54 -0.31
N ARG A 112 8.14 15.12 -1.40
CA ARG A 112 9.49 14.56 -1.35
C ARG A 112 10.47 15.49 -0.62
N LYS A 113 10.46 16.79 -0.95
CA LYS A 113 11.35 17.78 -0.34
C LYS A 113 11.10 17.94 1.16
N LYS A 114 9.84 18.04 1.58
CA LYS A 114 9.45 18.16 2.99
C LYS A 114 9.83 16.90 3.77
N LEU A 115 9.57 15.71 3.22
CA LEU A 115 9.85 14.45 3.89
C LEU A 115 11.36 14.21 4.03
N ILE A 116 12.17 14.48 3.01
CA ILE A 116 13.64 14.39 3.10
C ILE A 116 14.14 15.31 4.22
N LYS A 117 13.72 16.59 4.25
CA LYS A 117 14.12 17.53 5.28
C LYS A 117 13.73 17.05 6.68
N ALA A 118 12.54 16.49 6.84
CA ALA A 118 12.10 15.95 8.12
C ALA A 118 12.96 14.77 8.57
N VAL A 119 13.24 13.81 7.68
CA VAL A 119 14.08 12.64 7.99
C VAL A 119 15.53 13.04 8.30
N ASP A 120 16.07 14.01 7.57
CA ASP A 120 17.42 14.54 7.85
C ASP A 120 17.49 15.21 9.23
N ASN A 121 16.43 15.94 9.60
CA ASN A 121 16.34 16.52 10.94
C ASN A 121 16.23 15.43 12.03
N LEU A 122 15.36 14.44 11.85
CA LEU A 122 15.29 13.28 12.77
C LEU A 122 16.66 12.60 12.91
N SER A 123 17.39 12.46 11.82
CA SER A 123 18.70 11.78 11.79
C SER A 123 19.75 12.46 12.67
N LYS A 124 19.68 13.78 12.83
CA LYS A 124 20.59 14.53 13.70
C LYS A 124 20.41 14.17 15.19
N HIS A 125 19.19 13.79 15.57
CA HIS A 125 18.83 13.52 16.97
C HIS A 125 18.82 12.02 17.32
N VAL A 126 19.06 11.13 16.40
CA VAL A 126 19.15 9.68 16.68
C VAL A 126 20.43 9.35 17.47
N HIS A 127 21.52 10.04 17.17
CA HIS A 127 22.77 9.87 17.88
C HIS A 127 22.85 10.89 19.00
N GLY A 128 22.66 10.47 20.25
CA GLY A 128 22.73 11.31 21.44
C GLY A 128 24.12 11.88 21.63
N ARG A 129 24.39 13.04 21.01
CA ARG A 129 25.56 13.87 21.26
C ARG A 129 25.15 15.07 22.07
N GLU A 130 26.08 15.67 22.82
CA GLU A 130 25.82 16.84 23.65
C GLU A 130 25.17 17.99 22.83
N ASP A 131 25.64 18.22 21.62
CA ASP A 131 25.14 19.24 20.69
C ASP A 131 23.79 18.89 20.01
N THR A 132 23.28 17.66 20.19
CA THR A 132 22.00 17.20 19.62
C THR A 132 20.88 17.12 20.64
N ILE A 133 21.17 17.40 21.91
CA ILE A 133 20.16 17.47 22.95
C ILE A 133 19.50 18.86 22.88
N ILE A 134 18.22 18.90 22.52
CA ILE A 134 17.44 20.12 22.51
C ILE A 134 16.87 20.33 23.92
N GLU A 135 17.28 21.40 24.61
CA GLU A 135 16.83 21.68 25.96
C GLU A 135 15.45 22.36 26.03
N GLY A 136 15.10 23.17 25.02
CA GLY A 136 13.84 23.87 24.93
C GLY A 136 12.66 22.94 24.60
N ARG A 137 11.64 22.89 25.48
CA ARG A 137 10.43 22.08 25.27
C ARG A 137 9.71 22.48 23.98
N ASP A 138 9.51 23.76 23.76
CA ASP A 138 8.78 24.28 22.60
C ASP A 138 9.50 23.98 21.28
N GLU A 139 10.84 24.04 21.27
CA GLU A 139 11.65 23.64 20.11
C GLU A 139 11.56 22.14 19.82
N GLN A 140 11.56 21.31 20.88
CA GLN A 140 11.38 19.86 20.75
C GLN A 140 10.01 19.53 20.14
N ASP A 141 8.96 20.20 20.61
CA ASP A 141 7.60 19.97 20.16
C ASP A 141 7.37 20.48 18.74
N ALA A 142 7.90 21.66 18.37
CA ALA A 142 7.83 22.18 17.02
C ALA A 142 8.56 21.28 15.99
N ALA A 143 9.73 20.78 16.36
CA ALA A 143 10.49 19.88 15.51
C ALA A 143 9.80 18.50 15.36
N ALA A 144 9.14 18.00 16.41
CA ALA A 144 8.34 16.79 16.36
C ALA A 144 7.12 16.97 15.44
N SER A 145 6.38 18.06 15.61
CA SER A 145 5.24 18.41 14.74
C SER A 145 5.59 18.43 13.27
N GLY A 146 6.69 19.09 12.90
CA GLY A 146 7.14 19.15 11.51
C GLY A 146 7.47 17.77 10.91
N ALA A 147 7.98 16.84 11.72
CA ALA A 147 8.23 15.46 11.28
C ALA A 147 6.93 14.67 11.12
N ILE A 148 5.99 14.82 12.05
CA ILE A 148 4.67 14.16 12.00
C ILE A 148 3.88 14.66 10.80
N GLU A 149 3.85 15.98 10.57
CA GLU A 149 3.19 16.60 9.41
C GLU A 149 3.76 16.11 8.09
N ALA A 150 5.09 16.07 7.96
CA ALA A 150 5.73 15.59 6.73
C ALA A 150 5.40 14.14 6.41
N LEU A 151 5.35 13.27 7.44
CA LEU A 151 4.96 11.88 7.29
C LEU A 151 3.47 11.74 6.99
N GLY A 152 2.62 12.52 7.65
CA GLY A 152 1.19 12.55 7.39
C GLY A 152 0.88 12.92 5.94
N ASN A 153 1.47 13.99 5.44
CA ASN A 153 1.33 14.43 4.05
C ASN A 153 1.82 13.37 3.05
N PHE A 154 2.90 12.65 3.37
CA PHE A 154 3.36 11.54 2.54
C PHE A 154 2.34 10.41 2.49
N LEU A 155 1.81 9.98 3.63
CA LEU A 155 0.83 8.91 3.71
C LEU A 155 -0.48 9.28 3.00
N ASP A 156 -0.95 10.52 3.17
CA ASP A 156 -2.15 11.02 2.48
C ASP A 156 -1.97 10.96 0.96
N THR A 157 -0.85 11.47 0.45
CA THR A 157 -0.56 11.42 -0.99
C THR A 157 -0.41 10.01 -1.51
N TYR A 158 0.22 9.13 -0.73
CA TYR A 158 0.34 7.71 -1.05
C TYR A 158 -1.04 7.04 -1.21
N HIS A 159 -1.95 7.27 -0.28
CA HIS A 159 -3.31 6.72 -0.34
C HIS A 159 -4.15 7.37 -1.45
N GLU A 160 -4.05 8.69 -1.62
CA GLU A 160 -4.77 9.43 -2.67
C GLU A 160 -4.33 8.97 -4.07
N CYS A 161 -3.03 8.84 -4.31
CA CYS A 161 -2.51 8.36 -5.58
C CYS A 161 -3.05 6.96 -5.93
N ARG A 162 -3.06 6.06 -4.96
CA ARG A 162 -3.62 4.71 -5.13
C ARG A 162 -5.10 4.71 -5.41
N LYS A 163 -5.86 5.53 -4.69
CA LYS A 163 -7.28 5.68 -4.93
C LYS A 163 -7.56 6.20 -6.34
N THR A 164 -6.85 7.23 -6.77
CA THR A 164 -7.02 7.80 -8.12
C THR A 164 -6.67 6.79 -9.22
N ILE A 165 -5.63 5.98 -9.02
CA ILE A 165 -5.30 4.90 -9.96
C ILE A 165 -6.42 3.87 -10.00
N LEU A 166 -6.92 3.44 -8.84
CA LEU A 166 -8.01 2.49 -8.74
C LEU A 166 -9.27 3.02 -9.46
N ASP A 167 -9.67 4.25 -9.14
CA ASP A 167 -10.84 4.90 -9.76
C ASP A 167 -10.70 5.00 -11.31
N ALA A 168 -9.47 5.18 -11.81
CA ALA A 168 -9.21 5.30 -13.25
C ALA A 168 -9.25 3.97 -14.03
N ILE A 169 -9.12 2.84 -13.35
CA ILE A 169 -9.06 1.51 -13.99
C ILE A 169 -10.08 0.52 -13.38
N GLN A 170 -11.05 1.01 -12.60
CA GLN A 170 -11.99 0.16 -11.85
C GLN A 170 -12.72 -0.84 -12.76
N ASP A 171 -13.35 -0.35 -13.83
CA ASP A 171 -14.12 -1.20 -14.75
C ASP A 171 -13.24 -2.31 -15.35
N GLU A 172 -11.99 -2.00 -15.74
CA GLU A 172 -11.07 -2.98 -16.31
C GLU A 172 -10.57 -4.00 -15.26
N LEU A 173 -10.45 -3.59 -13.99
CA LEU A 173 -10.12 -4.50 -12.90
C LEU A 173 -11.26 -5.44 -12.57
N ASP A 174 -12.49 -4.95 -12.59
CA ASP A 174 -13.68 -5.75 -12.32
C ASP A 174 -13.89 -6.78 -13.42
N ASP A 175 -13.80 -6.41 -14.70
CA ASP A 175 -13.85 -7.33 -15.85
C ASP A 175 -12.75 -8.39 -15.75
N THR A 176 -11.52 -7.99 -15.42
CA THR A 176 -10.38 -8.92 -15.26
C THR A 176 -10.61 -9.90 -14.11
N THR A 177 -11.23 -9.45 -13.02
CA THR A 177 -11.57 -10.29 -11.86
C THR A 177 -12.62 -11.32 -12.23
N VAL A 178 -13.70 -10.89 -12.91
CA VAL A 178 -14.76 -11.78 -13.39
C VAL A 178 -14.17 -12.84 -14.33
N ASP A 179 -13.41 -12.42 -15.35
CA ASP A 179 -12.76 -13.33 -16.30
C ASP A 179 -11.84 -14.35 -15.62
N ALA A 180 -11.08 -13.92 -14.61
CA ALA A 180 -10.20 -14.80 -13.86
C ALA A 180 -10.98 -15.86 -13.10
N LEU A 181 -12.02 -15.48 -12.34
CA LEU A 181 -12.82 -16.42 -11.54
C LEU A 181 -13.69 -17.33 -12.38
N MET A 182 -14.17 -16.88 -13.55
CA MET A 182 -14.95 -17.71 -14.48
C MET A 182 -14.09 -18.74 -15.23
N THR A 183 -12.80 -18.48 -15.36
CA THR A 183 -11.89 -19.33 -16.18
C THR A 183 -11.10 -20.31 -15.33
N ASP A 184 -10.83 -19.99 -14.06
CA ASP A 184 -9.99 -20.81 -13.20
C ASP A 184 -10.80 -21.85 -12.41
N THR A 185 -10.16 -23.01 -12.20
CA THR A 185 -10.67 -24.01 -11.25
C THR A 185 -10.45 -23.48 -9.84
N ILE A 186 -11.54 -23.26 -9.10
CA ILE A 186 -11.50 -22.88 -7.69
C ILE A 186 -11.43 -24.17 -6.87
N LEU A 187 -10.25 -24.50 -6.35
CA LEU A 187 -10.00 -25.76 -5.65
C LEU A 187 -10.96 -26.01 -4.50
N GLU A 188 -11.28 -24.98 -3.72
CA GLU A 188 -12.20 -25.06 -2.60
C GLU A 188 -13.64 -25.41 -3.03
N VAL A 189 -14.04 -25.02 -4.24
CA VAL A 189 -15.34 -25.37 -4.82
C VAL A 189 -15.29 -26.75 -5.46
N ASP A 190 -14.17 -27.11 -6.11
CA ASP A 190 -13.97 -28.41 -6.76
C ASP A 190 -14.01 -29.58 -5.75
N GLU A 191 -13.60 -29.33 -4.50
CA GLU A 191 -13.68 -30.32 -3.41
C GLU A 191 -15.11 -30.56 -2.89
N LEU A 192 -16.09 -29.71 -3.20
CA LEU A 192 -17.43 -29.77 -2.66
C LEU A 192 -18.34 -30.76 -3.45
N ALA A 193 -18.14 -30.89 -4.75
CA ALA A 193 -19.02 -31.67 -5.62
C ALA A 193 -18.25 -32.39 -6.73
N THR A 194 -18.89 -33.38 -7.37
CA THR A 194 -18.29 -34.10 -8.50
C THR A 194 -18.11 -33.20 -9.73
N HIS A 195 -19.02 -32.26 -9.93
CA HIS A 195 -18.97 -31.22 -10.96
C HIS A 195 -19.44 -29.90 -10.36
N HIS A 196 -18.85 -28.83 -10.83
CA HIS A 196 -19.30 -27.51 -10.47
C HIS A 196 -19.23 -26.54 -11.68
N SER A 197 -20.00 -25.47 -11.62
CA SER A 197 -19.95 -24.34 -12.56
C SER A 197 -20.01 -23.03 -11.79
N VAL A 198 -19.15 -22.08 -12.13
CA VAL A 198 -19.32 -20.71 -11.66
C VAL A 198 -20.37 -20.05 -12.57
N GLU A 199 -21.48 -19.60 -11.97
CA GLU A 199 -22.61 -19.03 -12.72
C GLU A 199 -22.51 -17.51 -12.78
N GLU A 200 -22.20 -16.89 -11.64
CA GLU A 200 -22.10 -15.44 -11.52
C GLU A 200 -20.96 -15.04 -10.55
N VAL A 201 -20.34 -13.91 -10.84
CA VAL A 201 -19.31 -13.29 -10.00
C VAL A 201 -19.71 -11.86 -9.73
N TYR A 202 -19.85 -11.53 -8.45
CA TYR A 202 -20.14 -10.17 -7.98
C TYR A 202 -18.91 -9.62 -7.25
N VAL A 203 -18.29 -8.58 -7.81
CA VAL A 203 -17.17 -7.87 -7.18
C VAL A 203 -17.74 -6.77 -6.28
N ASP A 204 -17.53 -6.88 -4.97
CA ASP A 204 -18.00 -5.90 -3.99
C ASP A 204 -17.00 -4.74 -3.80
N THR A 205 -15.70 -5.09 -3.67
CA THR A 205 -14.65 -4.10 -3.47
C THR A 205 -13.35 -4.50 -4.15
N THR A 206 -12.64 -3.48 -4.64
CA THR A 206 -11.30 -3.63 -5.19
C THR A 206 -10.35 -2.65 -4.50
N SER A 207 -9.16 -3.08 -4.15
CA SER A 207 -8.14 -2.26 -3.49
C SER A 207 -6.75 -2.50 -4.05
N VAL A 208 -6.03 -1.43 -4.39
CA VAL A 208 -4.63 -1.52 -4.82
C VAL A 208 -3.76 -1.89 -3.63
N ARG A 209 -3.06 -3.01 -3.73
CA ARG A 209 -2.11 -3.52 -2.73
C ARG A 209 -0.71 -2.97 -2.94
N SER A 210 -0.25 -2.98 -4.19
CA SER A 210 1.06 -2.44 -4.55
C SER A 210 1.07 -1.93 -5.99
N ILE A 211 1.89 -0.90 -6.22
CA ILE A 211 2.22 -0.40 -7.55
C ILE A 211 3.73 -0.63 -7.72
N GLY A 212 4.07 -1.74 -8.37
CA GLY A 212 5.45 -2.12 -8.64
C GLY A 212 6.01 -1.43 -9.89
N ALA A 213 7.22 -1.83 -10.29
CA ALA A 213 7.89 -1.29 -11.48
C ALA A 213 7.12 -1.55 -12.77
N HIS A 214 6.47 -2.70 -12.89
CA HIS A 214 5.80 -3.15 -14.12
C HIS A 214 4.37 -3.63 -13.91
N PHE A 215 3.96 -3.84 -12.65
CA PHE A 215 2.68 -4.45 -12.32
C PHE A 215 1.98 -3.68 -11.21
N ILE A 216 0.65 -3.65 -11.29
CA ILE A 216 -0.23 -3.31 -10.19
C ILE A 216 -0.74 -4.63 -9.61
N THR A 217 -0.61 -4.79 -8.29
CA THR A 217 -1.26 -5.87 -7.56
C THR A 217 -2.44 -5.28 -6.81
N TYR A 218 -3.60 -5.87 -7.00
CA TYR A 218 -4.83 -5.45 -6.33
C TYR A 218 -5.57 -6.65 -5.76
N ARG A 219 -6.37 -6.40 -4.74
CA ARG A 219 -7.24 -7.38 -4.11
C ARG A 219 -8.67 -7.06 -4.48
N ALA A 220 -9.37 -8.05 -5.02
CA ALA A 220 -10.79 -8.03 -5.18
C ALA A 220 -11.45 -8.90 -4.12
N THR A 221 -12.61 -8.48 -3.63
CA THR A 221 -13.47 -9.27 -2.74
C THR A 221 -14.89 -9.21 -3.25
N GLY A 222 -15.66 -10.25 -2.98
CA GLY A 222 -17.03 -10.32 -3.46
C GLY A 222 -17.67 -11.65 -3.17
N THR A 223 -18.63 -12.02 -4.01
CA THR A 223 -19.40 -13.27 -3.91
C THR A 223 -19.44 -13.96 -5.25
N ILE A 224 -19.24 -15.28 -5.28
CA ILE A 224 -19.46 -16.15 -6.43
C ILE A 224 -20.70 -17.00 -6.22
N ALA A 225 -21.54 -17.12 -7.24
CA ALA A 225 -22.62 -18.08 -7.30
C ALA A 225 -22.14 -19.31 -8.09
N VAL A 226 -22.32 -20.48 -7.52
CA VAL A 226 -21.87 -21.75 -8.10
C VAL A 226 -22.99 -22.78 -8.10
N GLY A 227 -23.16 -23.45 -9.23
CA GLY A 227 -23.95 -24.65 -9.33
C GLY A 227 -23.10 -25.88 -8.99
N LEU A 228 -23.52 -26.68 -8.04
CA LEU A 228 -22.86 -27.91 -7.60
C LEU A 228 -23.69 -29.14 -8.03
N GLN A 229 -23.03 -30.14 -8.58
CA GLN A 229 -23.67 -31.39 -8.97
C GLN A 229 -22.93 -32.58 -8.37
N TRP A 230 -23.67 -33.44 -7.68
CA TRP A 230 -23.21 -34.72 -7.17
C TRP A 230 -23.77 -35.87 -8.01
N GLY A 231 -22.88 -36.67 -8.58
CA GLY A 231 -23.18 -37.73 -9.51
C GLY A 231 -22.97 -37.30 -10.98
N SER A 232 -22.95 -38.32 -11.85
CA SER A 232 -22.80 -38.14 -13.30
C SER A 232 -24.08 -37.60 -13.93
N ASN A 233 -23.99 -37.06 -15.16
CA ASN A 233 -25.18 -36.68 -15.95
C ASN A 233 -26.16 -37.86 -16.17
N SER A 234 -25.71 -39.10 -16.10
CA SER A 234 -26.57 -40.27 -16.14
C SER A 234 -27.27 -40.52 -14.81
N ASP A 235 -26.65 -40.24 -13.69
CA ASP A 235 -27.24 -40.35 -12.35
C ASP A 235 -28.32 -39.28 -12.17
N MET A 236 -28.04 -38.06 -12.64
CA MET A 236 -29.03 -36.96 -12.67
C MET A 236 -30.31 -37.35 -13.42
N ARG A 237 -30.15 -37.95 -14.61
CA ARG A 237 -31.31 -38.40 -15.42
C ARG A 237 -32.12 -39.54 -14.78
N ARG A 238 -31.51 -40.34 -13.91
CA ARG A 238 -32.17 -41.43 -13.16
C ARG A 238 -32.78 -40.99 -11.83
N GLY A 239 -32.48 -39.74 -11.41
CA GLY A 239 -32.88 -39.21 -10.11
C GLY A 239 -32.00 -39.67 -8.95
N ASP A 240 -30.83 -40.25 -9.26
CA ASP A 240 -29.84 -40.74 -8.27
C ASP A 240 -28.78 -39.65 -7.94
N GLY A 241 -28.75 -38.53 -8.68
CA GLY A 241 -27.88 -37.39 -8.43
C GLY A 241 -28.57 -36.26 -7.65
N ALA A 242 -27.79 -35.27 -7.21
CA ALA A 242 -28.28 -34.10 -6.54
C ALA A 242 -27.62 -32.80 -7.12
N GLU A 243 -28.34 -31.72 -7.10
CA GLU A 243 -27.86 -30.37 -7.46
C GLU A 243 -28.13 -29.41 -6.34
N ALA A 244 -27.28 -28.36 -6.21
CA ALA A 244 -27.51 -27.23 -5.34
C ALA A 244 -26.83 -26.00 -5.89
N ASP A 245 -27.52 -24.86 -5.79
CA ASP A 245 -26.98 -23.56 -6.07
C ASP A 245 -26.55 -22.91 -4.76
N LEU A 246 -25.28 -22.56 -4.65
CA LEU A 246 -24.72 -21.97 -3.45
C LEU A 246 -23.93 -20.72 -3.80
N SER A 247 -23.80 -19.82 -2.82
CA SER A 247 -22.98 -18.61 -2.96
C SER A 247 -21.89 -18.59 -1.90
N PHE A 248 -20.68 -18.25 -2.31
CA PHE A 248 -19.51 -18.19 -1.44
C PHE A 248 -18.83 -16.83 -1.52
N PRO A 249 -18.39 -16.27 -0.39
CA PRO A 249 -17.52 -15.10 -0.43
C PRO A 249 -16.15 -15.50 -1.01
N PHE A 250 -15.57 -14.60 -1.80
CA PHE A 250 -14.20 -14.75 -2.28
C PHE A 250 -13.34 -13.55 -1.93
N HIS A 251 -12.04 -13.79 -1.90
CA HIS A 251 -11.01 -12.77 -2.03
C HIS A 251 -9.90 -13.31 -2.93
N CYS A 252 -9.42 -12.50 -3.86
CA CYS A 252 -8.29 -12.85 -4.72
C CYS A 252 -7.33 -11.70 -4.89
N ASP A 253 -6.04 -12.00 -4.97
CA ASP A 253 -5.00 -11.04 -5.31
C ASP A 253 -4.65 -11.22 -6.80
N ILE A 254 -4.91 -10.18 -7.58
CA ILE A 254 -4.69 -10.19 -9.03
C ILE A 254 -3.50 -9.29 -9.32
N ARG A 255 -2.61 -9.78 -10.17
CA ARG A 255 -1.46 -9.02 -10.65
C ARG A 255 -1.66 -8.70 -12.11
N SER A 256 -1.82 -7.41 -12.41
CA SER A 256 -2.01 -6.92 -13.77
C SER A 256 -0.82 -6.10 -14.25
N ARG A 257 -0.38 -6.34 -15.49
CA ARG A 257 0.66 -5.54 -16.10
C ARG A 257 0.04 -4.23 -16.58
N TRP A 258 0.53 -3.11 -16.03
CA TRP A 258 0.08 -1.82 -16.50
C TRP A 258 0.83 -1.40 -17.78
N THR A 259 0.10 -0.80 -18.71
CA THR A 259 0.66 -0.19 -19.92
C THR A 259 0.02 1.17 -20.08
N ILE A 260 0.82 2.22 -20.12
CA ILE A 260 0.33 3.55 -20.44
C ILE A 260 0.11 3.60 -21.96
N ARG A 261 -1.15 3.56 -22.38
CA ARG A 261 -1.52 4.00 -23.73
C ARG A 261 -1.79 5.49 -23.64
N SER A 262 -1.23 6.29 -24.51
CA SER A 262 -1.09 7.75 -24.55
C SER A 262 -2.08 8.65 -23.80
N THR A 263 -3.16 8.14 -23.21
CA THR A 263 -4.14 8.84 -22.38
C THR A 263 -4.88 7.97 -21.35
N CYS A 264 -4.68 6.63 -21.34
CA CYS A 264 -5.36 5.73 -20.39
C CYS A 264 -4.44 4.63 -19.92
N LEU A 265 -4.56 4.25 -18.63
CA LEU A 265 -4.04 2.97 -18.13
C LEU A 265 -4.87 1.84 -18.72
N SER A 266 -4.23 0.76 -19.18
CA SER A 266 -4.89 -0.49 -19.48
C SER A 266 -4.25 -1.63 -18.68
N ALA A 267 -5.07 -2.43 -18.03
CA ALA A 267 -4.66 -3.63 -17.32
C ALA A 267 -4.72 -4.84 -18.26
N LYS A 268 -3.63 -5.60 -18.36
CA LYS A 268 -3.66 -6.92 -19.02
C LYS A 268 -3.27 -7.97 -18.01
N PRO A 269 -4.09 -8.99 -17.78
CA PRO A 269 -3.78 -10.07 -16.85
C PRO A 269 -2.50 -10.79 -17.29
N ASN A 270 -1.55 -10.99 -16.38
CA ASN A 270 -0.28 -11.66 -16.69
C ASN A 270 0.22 -12.57 -15.59
N THR A 271 -0.53 -13.42 -15.05
CA THR A 271 -0.20 -14.45 -14.05
C THR A 271 -0.82 -14.22 -12.67
N ARG A 272 -1.32 -15.29 -12.17
CA ARG A 272 -2.18 -15.46 -11.00
C ARG A 272 -1.41 -16.03 -9.82
N SER A 273 -1.76 -15.59 -8.63
CA SER A 273 -1.80 -16.44 -7.45
C SER A 273 -3.19 -16.22 -6.83
N ILE A 274 -3.99 -17.23 -6.92
CA ILE A 274 -5.24 -17.39 -6.16
C ILE A 274 -4.86 -17.89 -4.78
#